data_a18ba6d9b7be0e38ae05fb9925983ced
#
_entry.id   a18ba6d9b7be0e38ae05fb9925983ced
#
_cell.length_a   1.000
_cell.length_b   1.000
_cell.length_c   1.000
_cell.angle_alpha   90.00
_cell.angle_beta   90.00
_cell.angle_gamma   90.00
#
_symmetry.space_group_name_H-M   'P 1'
#
loop_
_entity.id
_entity.type
_entity.pdbx_description
1 polymer ?
#
loop_
_entity_poly.entity_id
_entity_poly.type
_entity_poly.pdbx_seq_one_letter_code
_entity_poly.pdbx_strand_id
1 'polypeptide(L)'
;MTQQNPTALITDMFSQSLVVLSKPSVATFERFEKRGGMQQALIYVSVGAVIVGLFSIFGGLLAFLGGVISTLLGFLTFVFVTHAVGQSQGGTGTLDEVAYTFALFWMPLSIVGALLFLVVSLLGVLTLGLGFLLLPLVGLVVIAVNVYFGYLAVQSSMNLYNGGSKVWITLVAAALASCLVSSIIDRIL
;
A
#
# COMPACT_ATOMS: atom_id res chain seq x y z
N MET A 1 -5.32 23.12 -17.46
CA MET A 1 -5.00 22.20 -16.34
C MET A 1 -4.98 23.04 -15.08
N THR A 2 -6.06 22.99 -14.29
CA THR A 2 -6.14 23.65 -12.99
C THR A 2 -5.18 22.92 -12.05
N GLN A 3 -4.13 23.59 -11.59
CA GLN A 3 -3.27 23.06 -10.53
C GLN A 3 -4.13 22.86 -9.29
N GLN A 4 -4.50 21.62 -9.03
CA GLN A 4 -5.14 21.28 -7.75
C GLN A 4 -4.14 21.58 -6.64
N ASN A 5 -4.58 22.33 -5.64
CA ASN A 5 -3.75 22.59 -4.46
C ASN A 5 -3.36 21.25 -3.81
N PRO A 6 -2.05 20.93 -3.65
CA PRO A 6 -1.60 19.65 -3.10
C PRO A 6 -2.22 19.32 -1.75
N THR A 7 -2.45 20.30 -0.89
CA THR A 7 -3.09 20.11 0.41
C THR A 7 -4.55 19.66 0.28
N ALA A 8 -5.30 20.26 -0.65
CA ALA A 8 -6.68 19.86 -0.91
C ALA A 8 -6.76 18.43 -1.46
N LEU A 9 -5.82 18.05 -2.35
CA LEU A 9 -5.71 16.71 -2.88
C LEU A 9 -5.48 15.66 -1.77
N ILE A 10 -4.49 15.91 -0.89
CA ILE A 10 -4.15 14.99 0.20
C ILE A 10 -5.34 14.83 1.16
N THR A 11 -6.01 15.92 1.51
CA THR A 11 -7.18 15.91 2.39
C THR A 11 -8.34 15.13 1.78
N ASP A 12 -8.61 15.32 0.47
CA ASP A 12 -9.66 14.59 -0.23
C ASP A 12 -9.35 13.10 -0.30
N MET A 13 -8.15 12.71 -0.72
CA MET A 13 -7.72 11.31 -0.76
C MET A 13 -7.73 10.66 0.64
N PHE A 14 -7.35 11.39 1.67
CA PHE A 14 -7.42 10.90 3.05
C PHE A 14 -8.86 10.62 3.49
N SER A 15 -9.80 11.54 3.17
CA SER A 15 -11.22 11.33 3.46
C SER A 15 -11.79 10.12 2.72
N GLN A 16 -11.41 9.91 1.46
CA GLN A 16 -11.77 8.74 0.67
C GLN A 16 -11.18 7.45 1.26
N SER A 17 -9.92 7.49 1.71
CA SER A 17 -9.26 6.38 2.41
C SER A 17 -10.04 5.96 3.66
N LEU A 18 -10.50 6.90 4.46
CA LEU A 18 -11.32 6.59 5.65
C LEU A 18 -12.63 5.88 5.27
N VAL A 19 -13.26 6.28 4.17
CA VAL A 19 -14.48 5.60 3.67
C VAL A 19 -14.15 4.18 3.21
N VAL A 20 -13.07 3.99 2.46
CA VAL A 20 -12.61 2.67 1.98
C VAL A 20 -12.29 1.75 3.16
N LEU A 21 -11.55 2.25 4.17
CA LEU A 21 -11.18 1.46 5.35
C LEU A 21 -12.37 1.13 6.24
N SER A 22 -13.36 2.02 6.36
CA SER A 22 -14.54 1.80 7.21
C SER A 22 -15.60 0.92 6.56
N LYS A 23 -15.69 0.90 5.22
CA LYS A 23 -16.67 0.13 4.45
C LYS A 23 -16.00 -0.59 3.29
N PRO A 24 -15.13 -1.57 3.56
CA PRO A 24 -14.35 -2.26 2.53
C PRO A 24 -15.28 -3.11 1.64
N SER A 25 -15.41 -2.68 0.40
CA SER A 25 -16.16 -3.40 -0.63
C SER A 25 -15.71 -2.98 -2.03
N VAL A 26 -15.93 -3.83 -3.02
CA VAL A 26 -15.67 -3.51 -4.43
C VAL A 26 -16.39 -2.22 -4.83
N ALA A 27 -17.67 -2.11 -4.50
CA ALA A 27 -18.48 -0.91 -4.81
C ALA A 27 -17.94 0.38 -4.18
N THR A 28 -17.28 0.29 -3.01
CA THR A 28 -16.63 1.45 -2.39
C THR A 28 -15.41 1.89 -3.18
N PHE A 29 -14.61 0.95 -3.67
CA PHE A 29 -13.45 1.25 -4.52
C PHE A 29 -13.89 1.83 -5.87
N GLU A 30 -14.86 1.23 -6.56
CA GLU A 30 -15.41 1.70 -7.83
C GLU A 30 -15.90 3.15 -7.77
N ARG A 31 -16.46 3.55 -6.62
CA ARG A 31 -16.90 4.93 -6.41
C ARG A 31 -15.77 5.95 -6.53
N PHE A 32 -14.53 5.53 -6.24
CA PHE A 32 -13.39 6.43 -6.16
C PHE A 32 -12.35 6.22 -7.27
N GLU A 33 -12.26 5.04 -7.89
CA GLU A 33 -11.21 4.66 -8.83
C GLU A 33 -10.98 5.64 -9.99
N LYS A 34 -12.04 6.38 -10.42
CA LYS A 34 -11.99 7.35 -11.52
C LYS A 34 -11.84 8.80 -11.07
N ARG A 35 -11.58 9.04 -9.77
CA ARG A 35 -11.45 10.41 -9.25
C ARG A 35 -10.07 11.02 -9.41
N GLY A 36 -9.08 10.21 -9.74
CA GLY A 36 -7.70 10.63 -9.99
C GLY A 36 -6.94 9.55 -10.73
N GLY A 37 -5.63 9.71 -10.79
CA GLY A 37 -4.74 8.77 -11.48
C GLY A 37 -3.39 8.63 -10.78
N MET A 38 -2.40 8.15 -11.53
CA MET A 38 -1.05 7.87 -11.05
C MET A 38 -0.41 9.08 -10.36
N GLN A 39 -0.58 10.29 -10.92
CA GLN A 39 0.04 11.49 -10.35
C GLN A 39 -0.47 11.78 -8.94
N GLN A 40 -1.80 11.75 -8.74
CA GLN A 40 -2.43 11.97 -7.43
C GLN A 40 -2.06 10.87 -6.45
N ALA A 41 -2.08 9.62 -6.92
CA ALA A 41 -1.66 8.46 -6.14
C ALA A 41 -0.23 8.61 -5.62
N LEU A 42 0.72 8.99 -6.50
CA LEU A 42 2.12 9.18 -6.13
C LEU A 42 2.31 10.30 -5.12
N ILE A 43 1.64 11.45 -5.29
CA ILE A 43 1.71 12.54 -4.31
C ILE A 43 1.24 12.05 -2.94
N TYR A 44 0.09 11.35 -2.89
CA TYR A 44 -0.49 10.86 -1.65
C TYR A 44 0.38 9.80 -0.98
N VAL A 45 0.87 8.81 -1.74
CA VAL A 45 1.74 7.75 -1.22
C VAL A 45 3.11 8.30 -0.80
N SER A 46 3.63 9.34 -1.48
CA SER A 46 4.89 9.98 -1.08
C SER A 46 4.81 10.59 0.30
N VAL A 47 3.68 11.20 0.66
CA VAL A 47 3.46 11.70 2.03
C VAL A 47 3.49 10.54 3.03
N GLY A 48 2.79 9.44 2.73
CA GLY A 48 2.83 8.23 3.56
C GLY A 48 4.23 7.63 3.68
N ALA A 49 4.96 7.57 2.58
CA ALA A 49 6.33 7.05 2.55
C ALA A 49 7.27 7.86 3.47
N VAL A 50 7.16 9.18 3.45
CA VAL A 50 7.93 10.04 4.37
C VAL A 50 7.56 9.76 5.82
N ILE A 51 6.27 9.62 6.14
CA ILE A 51 5.82 9.28 7.50
C ILE A 51 6.36 7.91 7.93
N VAL A 52 6.28 6.88 7.08
CA VAL A 52 6.84 5.55 7.34
C VAL A 52 8.35 5.61 7.54
N GLY A 53 9.06 6.37 6.68
CA GLY A 53 10.50 6.60 6.83
C GLY A 53 10.87 7.24 8.15
N LEU A 54 10.06 8.20 8.66
CA LEU A 54 10.29 8.82 9.97
C LEU A 54 10.27 7.81 11.11
N PHE A 55 9.46 6.76 11.03
CA PHE A 55 9.50 5.69 12.04
C PHE A 55 10.79 4.85 11.98
N SER A 56 11.49 4.87 10.85
CA SER A 56 12.78 4.18 10.68
C SER A 56 13.98 5.04 11.05
N ILE A 57 13.79 6.33 11.40
CA ILE A 57 14.89 7.29 11.63
C ILE A 57 15.81 6.90 12.80
N PHE A 58 15.31 6.09 13.75
CA PHE A 58 16.11 5.54 14.82
C PHE A 58 17.25 4.63 14.36
N GLY A 59 17.14 4.07 13.13
CA GLY A 59 18.22 3.36 12.44
C GLY A 59 19.18 4.27 11.68
N GLY A 60 19.00 5.60 11.77
CA GLY A 60 19.82 6.60 11.09
C GLY A 60 19.25 7.07 9.76
N LEU A 61 19.97 7.99 9.10
CA LEU A 61 19.54 8.61 7.85
C LEU A 61 19.35 7.60 6.71
N LEU A 62 20.20 6.59 6.61
CA LEU A 62 20.07 5.53 5.58
C LEU A 62 18.81 4.71 5.79
N ALA A 63 18.46 4.37 7.02
CA ALA A 63 17.23 3.65 7.32
C ALA A 63 15.97 4.50 7.00
N PHE A 64 16.01 5.80 7.27
CA PHE A 64 14.96 6.73 6.82
C PHE A 64 14.81 6.71 5.30
N LEU A 65 15.89 6.91 4.56
CA LEU A 65 15.88 6.92 3.10
C LEU A 65 15.44 5.56 2.53
N GLY A 66 15.94 4.47 3.11
CA GLY A 66 15.53 3.12 2.77
C GLY A 66 14.03 2.92 2.92
N GLY A 67 13.45 3.32 4.05
CA GLY A 67 12.01 3.25 4.30
C GLY A 67 11.18 4.03 3.29
N VAL A 68 11.60 5.25 2.93
CA VAL A 68 10.92 6.07 1.92
C VAL A 68 11.00 5.41 0.54
N ILE A 69 12.20 5.03 0.11
CA ILE A 69 12.45 4.46 -1.21
C ILE A 69 11.75 3.09 -1.36
N SER A 70 11.88 2.23 -0.35
CA SER A 70 11.24 0.89 -0.33
C SER A 70 9.72 1.00 -0.44
N THR A 71 9.11 1.94 0.31
CA THR A 71 7.66 2.18 0.24
C THR A 71 7.21 2.63 -1.14
N LEU A 72 7.91 3.58 -1.75
CA LEU A 72 7.57 4.11 -3.08
C LEU A 72 7.77 3.08 -4.19
N LEU A 73 8.92 2.41 -4.21
CA LEU A 73 9.22 1.42 -5.24
C LEU A 73 8.37 0.16 -5.05
N GLY A 74 8.09 -0.23 -3.80
CA GLY A 74 7.14 -1.31 -3.50
C GLY A 74 5.75 -1.00 -4.04
N PHE A 75 5.24 0.20 -3.79
CA PHE A 75 3.95 0.67 -4.33
C PHE A 75 3.94 0.67 -5.87
N LEU A 76 4.93 1.28 -6.49
CA LEU A 76 5.02 1.34 -7.96
C LEU A 76 5.08 -0.06 -8.58
N THR A 77 5.94 -0.93 -8.05
CA THR A 77 6.05 -2.31 -8.52
C THR A 77 4.71 -3.03 -8.41
N PHE A 78 4.04 -2.87 -7.26
CA PHE A 78 2.74 -3.47 -7.04
C PHE A 78 1.70 -3.01 -8.06
N VAL A 79 1.61 -1.70 -8.32
CA VAL A 79 0.68 -1.10 -9.28
C VAL A 79 0.97 -1.57 -10.70
N PHE A 80 2.23 -1.51 -11.14
CA PHE A 80 2.60 -1.92 -12.50
C PHE A 80 2.37 -3.41 -12.75
N VAL A 81 2.73 -4.27 -11.79
CA VAL A 81 2.52 -5.72 -11.91
C VAL A 81 1.04 -6.06 -11.84
N THR A 82 0.27 -5.40 -10.95
CA THR A 82 -1.19 -5.57 -10.91
C THR A 82 -1.83 -5.23 -12.25
N HIS A 83 -1.45 -4.12 -12.86
CA HIS A 83 -1.97 -3.71 -14.15
C HIS A 83 -1.58 -4.70 -15.26
N ALA A 84 -0.28 -5.05 -15.38
CA ALA A 84 0.22 -5.93 -16.44
C ALA A 84 -0.37 -7.35 -16.32
N VAL A 85 -0.34 -7.94 -15.13
CA VAL A 85 -0.88 -9.29 -14.90
C VAL A 85 -2.41 -9.27 -14.97
N GLY A 86 -3.06 -8.24 -14.40
CA GLY A 86 -4.51 -8.10 -14.49
C GLY A 86 -5.02 -8.02 -15.91
N GLN A 87 -4.35 -7.28 -16.80
CA GLN A 87 -4.66 -7.25 -18.23
C GLN A 87 -4.48 -8.63 -18.88
N SER A 88 -3.42 -9.36 -18.56
CA SER A 88 -3.22 -10.72 -19.08
C SER A 88 -4.30 -11.71 -18.64
N GLN A 89 -4.97 -11.44 -17.50
CA GLN A 89 -6.11 -12.20 -17.00
C GLN A 89 -7.45 -11.75 -17.60
N GLY A 90 -7.43 -10.77 -18.51
CA GLY A 90 -8.62 -10.22 -19.16
C GLY A 90 -9.25 -9.03 -18.42
N GLY A 91 -8.53 -8.42 -17.50
CA GLY A 91 -8.95 -7.17 -16.86
C GLY A 91 -8.90 -5.99 -17.84
N THR A 92 -9.76 -5.00 -17.61
CA THR A 92 -9.93 -3.82 -18.48
C THR A 92 -9.58 -2.50 -17.81
N GLY A 93 -9.10 -2.53 -16.56
CA GLY A 93 -8.74 -1.34 -15.82
C GLY A 93 -7.52 -0.63 -16.40
N THR A 94 -7.48 0.67 -16.23
CA THR A 94 -6.34 1.51 -16.62
C THR A 94 -5.29 1.55 -15.50
N LEU A 95 -4.05 1.90 -15.84
CA LEU A 95 -2.98 2.08 -14.85
C LEU A 95 -3.33 3.16 -13.82
N ASP A 96 -4.02 4.22 -14.25
CA ASP A 96 -4.48 5.31 -13.39
C ASP A 96 -5.51 4.84 -12.37
N GLU A 97 -6.51 4.04 -12.79
CA GLU A 97 -7.51 3.45 -11.90
C GLU A 97 -6.85 2.53 -10.87
N VAL A 98 -5.92 1.67 -11.30
CA VAL A 98 -5.15 0.80 -10.40
C VAL A 98 -4.36 1.62 -9.38
N ALA A 99 -3.57 2.59 -9.84
CA ALA A 99 -2.73 3.40 -8.96
C ALA A 99 -3.56 4.16 -7.91
N TYR A 100 -4.64 4.83 -8.35
CA TYR A 100 -5.48 5.59 -7.45
C TYR A 100 -6.17 4.71 -6.42
N THR A 101 -6.77 3.60 -6.86
CA THR A 101 -7.45 2.63 -5.99
C THR A 101 -6.51 2.06 -4.93
N PHE A 102 -5.29 1.68 -5.32
CA PHE A 102 -4.32 1.13 -4.39
C PHE A 102 -3.80 2.18 -3.40
N ALA A 103 -3.58 3.42 -3.83
CA ALA A 103 -3.13 4.48 -2.96
C ALA A 103 -4.07 4.73 -1.77
N LEU A 104 -5.41 4.57 -1.98
CA LEU A 104 -6.41 4.83 -0.95
C LEU A 104 -6.32 3.91 0.27
N PHE A 105 -5.86 2.67 0.12
CA PHE A 105 -5.66 1.81 1.29
C PHE A 105 -4.18 1.60 1.63
N TRP A 106 -3.30 1.60 0.65
CA TRP A 106 -1.86 1.37 0.85
C TRP A 106 -1.25 2.39 1.81
N MET A 107 -1.46 3.68 1.55
CA MET A 107 -0.88 4.76 2.36
C MET A 107 -1.32 4.67 3.83
N PRO A 108 -2.61 4.65 4.19
CA PRO A 108 -2.97 4.59 5.60
C PRO A 108 -2.59 3.27 6.27
N LEU A 109 -2.68 2.13 5.58
CA LEU A 109 -2.26 0.84 6.14
C LEU A 109 -0.75 0.75 6.35
N SER A 110 0.05 1.38 5.49
CA SER A 110 1.50 1.46 5.67
C SER A 110 1.87 2.25 6.93
N ILE A 111 1.20 3.38 7.18
CA ILE A 111 1.41 4.19 8.39
C ILE A 111 0.98 3.41 9.63
N VAL A 112 -0.20 2.81 9.62
CA VAL A 112 -0.70 2.02 10.76
C VAL A 112 0.21 0.82 11.01
N GLY A 113 0.64 0.11 9.97
CA GLY A 113 1.57 -1.00 10.07
C GLY A 113 2.91 -0.58 10.68
N ALA A 114 3.52 0.49 10.17
CA ALA A 114 4.78 1.01 10.70
C ALA A 114 4.66 1.44 12.17
N LEU A 115 3.55 2.08 12.54
CA LEU A 115 3.28 2.46 13.93
C LEU A 115 3.14 1.22 14.84
N LEU A 116 2.41 0.19 14.39
CA LEU A 116 2.26 -1.06 15.15
C LEU A 116 3.63 -1.75 15.37
N PHE A 117 4.45 -1.84 14.32
CA PHE A 117 5.80 -2.40 14.43
C PHE A 117 6.68 -1.57 15.37
N LEU A 118 6.61 -0.25 15.33
CA LEU A 118 7.32 0.63 16.26
C LEU A 118 6.91 0.37 17.70
N VAL A 119 5.60 0.36 17.99
CA VAL A 119 5.07 0.12 19.35
C VAL A 119 5.52 -1.23 19.88
N VAL A 120 5.40 -2.30 19.07
CA VAL A 120 5.82 -3.65 19.49
C VAL A 120 7.33 -3.75 19.68
N SER A 121 8.12 -3.04 18.86
CA SER A 121 9.56 -2.98 19.01
C SER A 121 9.97 -2.28 20.32
N LEU A 122 9.30 -1.18 20.67
CA LEU A 122 9.51 -0.51 21.95
C LEU A 122 9.14 -1.40 23.13
N LEU A 123 8.02 -2.11 23.05
CA LEU A 123 7.64 -3.12 24.04
C LEU A 123 8.69 -4.22 24.16
N GLY A 124 9.27 -4.65 23.02
CA GLY A 124 10.36 -5.62 23.00
C GLY A 124 11.57 -5.16 23.81
N VAL A 125 11.96 -3.89 23.64
CA VAL A 125 13.07 -3.31 24.41
C VAL A 125 12.70 -3.21 25.90
N LEU A 126 11.53 -2.70 26.24
CA LEU A 126 11.07 -2.53 27.63
C LEU A 126 10.91 -3.84 28.40
N THR A 127 10.59 -4.92 27.70
CA THR A 127 10.36 -6.27 28.27
C THR A 127 11.57 -7.19 28.15
N LEU A 128 12.78 -6.63 27.94
CA LEU A 128 14.02 -7.39 27.78
C LEU A 128 13.94 -8.49 26.72
N GLY A 129 13.22 -8.22 25.62
CA GLY A 129 13.08 -9.10 24.46
C GLY A 129 11.75 -9.84 24.35
N LEU A 130 10.98 -10.01 25.43
CA LEU A 130 9.72 -10.76 25.40
C LEU A 130 8.69 -10.16 24.43
N GLY A 131 8.62 -8.84 24.31
CA GLY A 131 7.70 -8.17 23.38
C GLY A 131 7.98 -8.48 21.91
N PHE A 132 9.22 -8.83 21.52
CA PHE A 132 9.54 -9.19 20.15
C PHE A 132 8.83 -10.48 19.67
N LEU A 133 8.37 -11.32 20.57
CA LEU A 133 7.55 -12.49 20.22
C LEU A 133 6.22 -12.11 19.58
N LEU A 134 5.76 -10.88 19.74
CA LEU A 134 4.55 -10.36 19.11
C LEU A 134 4.75 -9.90 17.65
N LEU A 135 5.99 -9.66 17.21
CA LEU A 135 6.27 -9.17 15.85
C LEU A 135 5.73 -10.09 14.74
N PRO A 136 5.92 -11.42 14.79
CA PRO A 136 5.34 -12.31 13.80
C PRO A 136 3.82 -12.24 13.75
N LEU A 137 3.17 -12.13 14.91
CA LEU A 137 1.71 -12.03 14.98
C LEU A 137 1.20 -10.73 14.36
N VAL A 138 1.82 -9.60 14.69
CA VAL A 138 1.50 -8.30 14.07
C VAL A 138 1.75 -8.36 12.56
N GLY A 139 2.87 -8.96 12.12
CA GLY A 139 3.17 -9.17 10.70
C GLY A 139 2.07 -9.94 9.98
N LEU A 140 1.59 -11.06 10.55
CA LEU A 140 0.49 -11.84 9.99
C LEU A 140 -0.81 -11.04 9.87
N VAL A 141 -1.16 -10.26 10.90
CA VAL A 141 -2.35 -9.39 10.85
C VAL A 141 -2.22 -8.32 9.76
N VAL A 142 -1.07 -7.65 9.68
CA VAL A 142 -0.82 -6.64 8.65
C VAL A 142 -0.90 -7.26 7.25
N ILE A 143 -0.31 -8.44 7.03
CA ILE A 143 -0.40 -9.16 5.75
C ILE A 143 -1.86 -9.51 5.44
N ALA A 144 -2.61 -10.10 6.38
CA ALA A 144 -4.00 -10.49 6.16
C ALA A 144 -4.89 -9.30 5.77
N VAL A 145 -4.72 -8.16 6.46
CA VAL A 145 -5.45 -6.93 6.13
C VAL A 145 -5.07 -6.41 4.74
N ASN A 146 -3.78 -6.36 4.39
CA ASN A 146 -3.33 -5.91 3.07
C ASN A 146 -3.82 -6.85 1.96
N VAL A 147 -3.81 -8.17 2.16
CA VAL A 147 -4.35 -9.16 1.22
C VAL A 147 -5.84 -8.95 1.01
N TYR A 148 -6.59 -8.72 2.07
CA TYR A 148 -8.04 -8.47 1.98
C TYR A 148 -8.37 -7.21 1.16
N PHE A 149 -7.75 -6.07 1.50
CA PHE A 149 -7.93 -4.83 0.75
C PHE A 149 -7.40 -4.93 -0.68
N GLY A 150 -6.23 -5.55 -0.86
CA GLY A 150 -5.62 -5.79 -2.17
C GLY A 150 -6.53 -6.64 -3.08
N TYR A 151 -7.16 -7.68 -2.54
CA TYR A 151 -8.12 -8.49 -3.29
C TYR A 151 -9.30 -7.66 -3.81
N LEU A 152 -9.93 -6.86 -2.95
CA LEU A 152 -11.04 -5.98 -3.33
C LEU A 152 -10.61 -4.92 -4.35
N ALA A 153 -9.42 -4.35 -4.16
CA ALA A 153 -8.86 -3.34 -5.03
C ALA A 153 -8.53 -3.88 -6.43
N VAL A 154 -7.93 -5.07 -6.53
CA VAL A 154 -7.69 -5.74 -7.84
C VAL A 154 -9.03 -6.04 -8.53
N GLN A 155 -10.01 -6.53 -7.79
CA GLN A 155 -11.32 -6.87 -8.34
C GLN A 155 -12.03 -5.64 -8.91
N SER A 156 -11.99 -4.50 -8.22
CA SER A 156 -12.54 -3.22 -8.67
C SER A 156 -11.71 -2.68 -9.84
N SER A 157 -10.47 -2.27 -9.59
CA SER A 157 -9.65 -1.51 -10.53
C SER A 157 -9.31 -2.25 -11.83
N MET A 158 -9.39 -3.59 -11.85
CA MET A 158 -9.18 -4.40 -13.06
C MET A 158 -10.48 -4.97 -13.63
N ASN A 159 -11.65 -4.68 -13.03
CA ASN A 159 -12.96 -5.19 -13.46
C ASN A 159 -13.04 -6.73 -13.52
N LEU A 160 -12.40 -7.43 -12.59
CA LEU A 160 -12.31 -8.90 -12.55
C LEU A 160 -13.40 -9.53 -11.65
N TYR A 161 -14.67 -9.15 -11.83
CA TYR A 161 -15.78 -9.52 -10.93
C TYR A 161 -16.07 -11.02 -10.85
N ASN A 162 -15.88 -11.76 -11.95
CA ASN A 162 -16.23 -13.19 -12.06
C ASN A 162 -15.00 -14.11 -12.01
N GLY A 163 -13.85 -13.59 -11.64
CA GLY A 163 -12.59 -14.31 -11.76
C GLY A 163 -11.82 -14.45 -10.44
N GLY A 164 -12.39 -15.12 -9.42
CA GLY A 164 -11.70 -15.29 -8.14
C GLY A 164 -10.25 -15.77 -8.27
N SER A 165 -9.98 -16.79 -9.11
CA SER A 165 -8.63 -17.26 -9.40
C SER A 165 -7.77 -16.22 -10.11
N LYS A 166 -8.34 -15.46 -11.05
CA LYS A 166 -7.63 -14.40 -11.78
C LYS A 166 -7.21 -13.26 -10.88
N VAL A 167 -8.10 -12.85 -9.95
CA VAL A 167 -7.78 -11.85 -8.92
C VAL A 167 -6.64 -12.33 -8.03
N TRP A 168 -6.67 -13.59 -7.59
CA TRP A 168 -5.61 -14.17 -6.77
C TRP A 168 -4.27 -14.25 -7.50
N ILE A 169 -4.26 -14.69 -8.76
CA ILE A 169 -3.03 -14.74 -9.59
C ILE A 169 -2.43 -13.33 -9.69
N THR A 170 -3.26 -12.32 -9.99
CA THR A 170 -2.82 -10.93 -10.12
C THR A 170 -2.26 -10.41 -8.79
N LEU A 171 -2.99 -10.60 -7.69
CA LEU A 171 -2.59 -10.14 -6.37
C LEU A 171 -1.29 -10.79 -5.89
N VAL A 172 -1.18 -12.12 -6.00
CA VAL A 172 0.01 -12.85 -5.57
C VAL A 172 1.23 -12.47 -6.40
N ALA A 173 1.09 -12.34 -7.73
CA ALA A 173 2.18 -11.90 -8.59
C ALA A 173 2.68 -10.50 -8.22
N ALA A 174 1.75 -9.56 -8.00
CA ALA A 174 2.09 -8.19 -7.59
C ALA A 174 2.75 -8.14 -6.20
N ALA A 175 2.23 -8.91 -5.24
CA ALA A 175 2.80 -8.99 -3.89
C ALA A 175 4.21 -9.57 -3.90
N LEU A 176 4.44 -10.68 -4.62
CA LEU A 176 5.77 -11.28 -4.74
C LEU A 176 6.78 -10.34 -5.40
N ALA A 177 6.40 -9.68 -6.50
CA ALA A 177 7.26 -8.71 -7.16
C ALA A 177 7.61 -7.53 -6.25
N SER A 178 6.62 -6.98 -5.54
CA SER A 178 6.83 -5.88 -4.59
C SER A 178 7.74 -6.31 -3.43
N CYS A 179 7.52 -7.49 -2.85
CA CYS A 179 8.39 -8.04 -1.79
C CYS A 179 9.83 -8.24 -2.26
N LEU A 180 10.04 -8.73 -3.48
CA LEU A 180 11.38 -8.90 -4.06
C LEU A 180 12.11 -7.56 -4.20
N VAL A 181 11.42 -6.54 -4.77
CA VAL A 181 11.99 -5.20 -4.93
C VAL A 181 12.33 -4.58 -3.59
N SER A 182 11.41 -4.62 -2.62
CA SER A 182 11.66 -4.10 -1.26
C SER A 182 12.84 -4.82 -0.60
N SER A 183 12.90 -6.16 -0.69
CA SER A 183 14.01 -6.94 -0.11
C SER A 183 15.38 -6.63 -0.74
N ILE A 184 15.42 -6.26 -2.01
CA ILE A 184 16.66 -5.83 -2.68
C ILE A 184 17.09 -4.47 -2.14
N ILE A 185 16.15 -3.53 -2.01
CA ILE A 185 16.42 -2.18 -1.50
C ILE A 185 16.95 -2.23 -0.08
N ASP A 186 16.29 -3.00 0.79
CA ASP A 186 16.64 -3.14 2.21
C ASP A 186 18.03 -3.80 2.42
N ARG A 187 18.60 -4.43 1.37
CA ARG A 187 19.97 -4.99 1.42
C ARG A 187 21.03 -4.02 0.88
N ILE A 188 20.62 -3.02 0.12
CA ILE A 188 21.53 -2.05 -0.53
C ILE A 188 21.68 -0.79 0.33
N LEU A 189 20.64 -0.41 1.04
CA LEU A 189 20.57 0.77 1.92
C LEU A 189 20.63 0.38 3.38
#